data_ccdfa025f7c7bce112a4f4a6e8ca3dfb
#
_entry.id   ccdfa025f7c7bce112a4f4a6e8ca3dfb
#
_cell.length_a   1.000
_cell.length_b   1.000
_cell.length_c   1.000
_cell.angle_alpha   90.00
_cell.angle_beta   90.00
_cell.angle_gamma   90.00
#
_symmetry.space_group_name_H-M   'P 1'
#
loop_
_entity.id
_entity.type
_entity.pdbx_description
1 polymer ?
#
loop_
_entity_poly.entity_id
_entity_poly.type
_entity_poly.pdbx_seq_one_letter_code
_entity_poly.pdbx_strand_id
1 'polypeptide(L)'
;MVGHVDHGKTTLVSALSGVWTDTHSEEMKRGISIRLGYADTTIRKCPNCPEPQCYTVQDTCPGCGEPSEEVRTISFVDAPGHETLMATMLSGAAIMDGAILVIAANEECPQPQTKEHLMALNIIGINNLLIVQNKIDLVSKEEVIDHYKQIKRFVKGTVAENAPIIPVSAQQNINIDALLQAMEEYIPTPEHKMDKPAQMLIARSFDINKPGTPIDKIKGGVIGGTLTEGVLSTGDELEIRPGYKLESEGTTRWVPIFTKTSMVFAGKDSVDKATPGGLLAVGTTLDPAITKSDSLVGQVAGKPGTLPPTRDVFTLELNLLERVVGVIDEAEIGSIRTSEPLMLNVGTATTVGVVTSARKDVAEVKLKRPVCASAGSMVAISRRIGSRWRLIGAGVIKS
;
A
#
# COMPACT_ATOMS: atom_id res chain seq x y z
N MET A 1 3.54 2.78 5.80
CA MET A 1 3.81 4.10 6.42
C MET A 1 2.98 5.16 5.74
N VAL A 2 2.19 5.94 6.49
CA VAL A 2 1.32 7.01 5.99
C VAL A 2 1.47 8.26 6.87
N GLY A 3 1.08 9.44 6.39
CA GLY A 3 1.19 10.71 7.12
C GLY A 3 1.58 11.87 6.20
N HIS A 4 1.62 13.09 6.75
CA HIS A 4 1.92 14.31 6.01
C HIS A 4 3.32 14.30 5.37
N VAL A 5 3.54 15.20 4.40
CA VAL A 5 4.88 15.45 3.85
C VAL A 5 5.81 15.90 4.99
N ASP A 6 7.08 15.54 4.92
CA ASP A 6 8.11 15.90 5.90
C ASP A 6 7.91 15.40 7.34
N HIS A 7 6.89 14.58 7.62
CA HIS A 7 6.73 13.95 8.94
C HIS A 7 7.76 12.84 9.24
N GLY A 8 8.65 12.51 8.29
CA GLY A 8 9.75 11.57 8.47
C GLY A 8 9.39 10.11 8.22
N LYS A 9 8.43 9.81 7.34
CA LYS A 9 8.03 8.43 6.96
C LYS A 9 9.21 7.64 6.38
N THR A 10 9.86 8.16 5.36
CA THR A 10 11.03 7.53 4.70
C THR A 10 12.20 7.38 5.66
N THR A 11 12.44 8.38 6.52
CA THR A 11 13.47 8.32 7.58
C THR A 11 13.17 7.19 8.56
N LEU A 12 11.91 7.03 8.96
CA LEU A 12 11.49 5.95 9.85
C LEU A 12 11.62 4.58 9.19
N VAL A 13 11.23 4.44 7.91
CA VAL A 13 11.45 3.19 7.15
C VAL A 13 12.94 2.87 7.09
N SER A 14 13.79 3.87 6.82
CA SER A 14 15.25 3.68 6.80
C SER A 14 15.81 3.28 8.17
N ALA A 15 15.33 3.86 9.27
CA ALA A 15 15.74 3.48 10.62
C ALA A 15 15.36 2.03 10.97
N LEU A 16 14.22 1.55 10.45
CA LEU A 16 13.70 0.20 10.70
C LEU A 16 14.28 -0.87 9.76
N SER A 17 14.64 -0.52 8.53
CA SER A 17 15.04 -1.49 7.49
C SER A 17 16.48 -1.35 7.00
N GLY A 18 17.14 -0.23 7.31
CA GLY A 18 18.42 0.13 6.72
C GLY A 18 18.34 0.53 5.23
N VAL A 19 17.14 0.64 4.67
CA VAL A 19 16.91 0.95 3.25
C VAL A 19 16.28 2.32 3.10
N TRP A 20 16.90 3.18 2.28
CA TRP A 20 16.31 4.46 1.87
C TRP A 20 15.41 4.23 0.66
N THR A 21 14.10 4.46 0.82
CA THR A 21 13.10 4.13 -0.21
C THR A 21 12.97 5.15 -1.33
N ASP A 22 13.36 6.41 -1.13
CA ASP A 22 13.35 7.47 -2.14
C ASP A 22 14.58 7.36 -3.05
N THR A 23 14.51 6.50 -4.06
CA THR A 23 15.64 6.20 -4.97
C THR A 23 15.49 6.85 -6.35
N HIS A 24 14.32 7.40 -6.67
CA HIS A 24 14.06 8.00 -7.97
C HIS A 24 14.72 9.38 -8.09
N SER A 25 15.34 9.69 -9.22
CA SER A 25 16.07 10.95 -9.43
C SER A 25 15.21 12.22 -9.22
N GLU A 26 13.91 12.15 -9.50
CA GLU A 26 12.97 13.25 -9.24
C GLU A 26 12.60 13.36 -7.76
N GLU A 27 12.49 12.24 -7.04
CA GLU A 27 12.26 12.19 -5.60
C GLU A 27 13.42 12.83 -4.85
N MET A 28 14.66 12.45 -5.19
CA MET A 28 15.87 13.05 -4.62
C MET A 28 16.01 14.55 -4.91
N LYS A 29 15.60 15.00 -6.11
CA LYS A 29 15.66 16.44 -6.46
C LYS A 29 14.61 17.28 -5.75
N ARG A 30 13.44 16.73 -5.49
CA ARG A 30 12.30 17.45 -4.88
C ARG A 30 12.18 17.24 -3.38
N GLY A 31 12.89 16.24 -2.82
CA GLY A 31 12.81 15.86 -1.41
C GLY A 31 11.44 15.28 -1.01
N ILE A 32 10.68 14.70 -1.96
CA ILE A 32 9.37 14.12 -1.73
C ILE A 32 9.25 12.75 -2.39
N SER A 33 8.60 11.79 -1.72
CA SER A 33 8.26 10.49 -2.31
C SER A 33 7.14 10.66 -3.34
N ILE A 34 7.34 10.12 -4.55
CA ILE A 34 6.38 10.19 -5.66
C ILE A 34 5.74 8.83 -5.91
N ARG A 35 6.51 7.74 -5.74
CA ARG A 35 6.07 6.36 -5.90
C ARG A 35 5.99 5.67 -4.55
N LEU A 36 5.34 4.50 -4.51
CA LEU A 36 5.44 3.63 -3.35
C LEU A 36 6.87 3.13 -3.22
N GLY A 37 7.48 3.40 -2.08
CA GLY A 37 8.75 2.81 -1.67
C GLY A 37 8.51 1.46 -0.99
N TYR A 38 9.45 0.54 -1.12
CA TYR A 38 9.35 -0.80 -0.54
C TYR A 38 10.63 -1.14 0.20
N ALA A 39 10.50 -1.69 1.39
CA ALA A 39 11.62 -2.16 2.19
C ALA A 39 11.17 -3.30 3.10
N ASP A 40 12.04 -4.28 3.30
CA ASP A 40 11.81 -5.40 4.21
C ASP A 40 12.69 -5.27 5.44
N THR A 41 12.20 -5.75 6.58
CA THR A 41 12.98 -5.88 7.80
C THR A 41 12.57 -7.13 8.58
N THR A 42 13.54 -7.73 9.28
CA THR A 42 13.28 -8.81 10.22
C THR A 42 13.30 -8.25 11.63
N ILE A 43 12.17 -8.32 12.33
CA ILE A 43 12.09 -8.01 13.75
C ILE A 43 12.73 -9.16 14.52
N ARG A 44 13.59 -8.83 15.45
CA ARG A 44 14.35 -9.77 16.28
C ARG A 44 14.15 -9.46 17.76
N LYS A 45 14.31 -10.47 18.59
CA LYS A 45 14.21 -10.34 20.05
C LYS A 45 15.44 -10.93 20.74
N CYS A 46 16.05 -10.17 21.61
CA CYS A 46 17.13 -10.65 22.48
C CYS A 46 16.53 -11.45 23.64
N PRO A 47 16.99 -12.67 23.91
CA PRO A 47 16.46 -13.46 25.02
C PRO A 47 16.86 -12.93 26.41
N ASN A 48 17.89 -12.11 26.49
CA ASN A 48 18.53 -11.70 27.76
C ASN A 48 18.16 -10.28 28.22
N CYS A 49 17.60 -9.45 27.35
CA CYS A 49 17.24 -8.07 27.69
C CYS A 49 15.76 -7.94 28.07
N PRO A 50 15.40 -6.99 28.97
CA PRO A 50 13.99 -6.71 29.26
C PRO A 50 13.29 -6.00 28.10
N GLU A 51 11.96 -6.02 28.09
CA GLU A 51 11.15 -5.21 27.17
C GLU A 51 11.17 -3.73 27.59
N PRO A 52 11.17 -2.80 26.63
CA PRO A 52 11.20 -2.95 25.18
C PRO A 52 12.60 -3.18 24.59
N GLN A 53 13.69 -3.01 25.37
CA GLN A 53 15.09 -3.01 24.91
C GLN A 53 15.54 -4.31 24.24
N CYS A 54 14.78 -5.41 24.44
CA CYS A 54 15.04 -6.68 23.75
C CYS A 54 14.68 -6.67 22.26
N TYR A 55 13.85 -5.74 21.79
CA TYR A 55 13.45 -5.70 20.38
C TYR A 55 14.46 -4.92 19.53
N THR A 56 14.86 -5.50 18.43
CA THR A 56 15.86 -4.94 17.51
C THR A 56 15.63 -5.42 16.08
N VAL A 57 16.29 -4.77 15.12
CA VAL A 57 16.40 -5.23 13.71
C VAL A 57 17.81 -5.74 13.39
N GLN A 58 18.69 -5.79 14.38
CA GLN A 58 20.09 -6.20 14.23
C GLN A 58 20.27 -7.66 14.66
N ASP A 59 21.21 -8.37 14.02
CA ASP A 59 21.56 -9.75 14.37
C ASP A 59 22.14 -9.87 15.78
N THR A 60 22.73 -8.77 16.27
CA THR A 60 23.31 -8.66 17.62
C THR A 60 22.54 -7.61 18.41
N CYS A 61 22.18 -7.94 19.65
CA CYS A 61 21.48 -7.03 20.54
C CYS A 61 22.34 -5.79 20.88
N PRO A 62 21.86 -4.56 20.62
CA PRO A 62 22.62 -3.36 20.94
C PRO A 62 22.87 -3.17 22.44
N GLY A 63 22.03 -3.75 23.31
CA GLY A 63 22.10 -3.58 24.77
C GLY A 63 23.11 -4.48 25.45
N CYS A 64 23.20 -5.75 25.03
CA CYS A 64 24.07 -6.73 25.73
C CYS A 64 25.13 -7.39 24.82
N GLY A 65 25.08 -7.18 23.50
CA GLY A 65 25.99 -7.76 22.52
C GLY A 65 25.74 -9.24 22.18
N GLU A 66 24.71 -9.86 22.73
CA GLU A 66 24.36 -11.25 22.45
C GLU A 66 23.56 -11.39 21.14
N PRO A 67 23.55 -12.56 20.47
CA PRO A 67 22.74 -12.82 19.30
C PRO A 67 21.24 -12.62 19.59
N SER A 68 20.52 -12.02 18.64
CA SER A 68 19.08 -11.86 18.69
C SER A 68 18.37 -12.89 17.82
N GLU A 69 17.24 -13.40 18.30
CA GLU A 69 16.42 -14.41 17.60
C GLU A 69 15.44 -13.73 16.64
N GLU A 70 15.21 -14.34 15.48
CA GLU A 70 14.20 -13.85 14.53
C GLU A 70 12.79 -14.07 15.07
N VAL A 71 11.96 -13.03 15.03
CA VAL A 71 10.54 -13.10 15.38
C VAL A 71 9.71 -13.25 14.10
N ARG A 72 9.80 -12.26 13.21
CA ARG A 72 9.18 -12.29 11.87
C ARG A 72 9.80 -11.25 10.93
N THR A 73 9.64 -11.49 9.63
CA THR A 73 9.97 -10.50 8.60
C THR A 73 8.71 -9.76 8.16
N ILE A 74 8.80 -8.45 8.03
CA ILE A 74 7.73 -7.58 7.57
C ILE A 74 8.18 -6.74 6.39
N SER A 75 7.24 -6.41 5.49
CA SER A 75 7.47 -5.53 4.37
C SER A 75 6.83 -4.17 4.63
N PHE A 76 7.60 -3.10 4.51
CA PHE A 76 7.11 -1.73 4.55
C PHE A 76 6.72 -1.25 3.16
N VAL A 77 5.56 -0.61 3.10
CA VAL A 77 5.14 0.21 1.96
C VAL A 77 5.20 1.67 2.41
N ASP A 78 6.16 2.43 1.88
CA ASP A 78 6.31 3.85 2.15
C ASP A 78 5.43 4.65 1.19
N ALA A 79 4.34 5.21 1.72
CA ALA A 79 3.37 5.92 0.91
C ALA A 79 3.75 7.40 0.76
N PRO A 80 3.60 7.96 -0.46
CA PRO A 80 3.86 9.39 -0.67
C PRO A 80 2.91 10.25 0.17
N GLY A 81 3.47 11.28 0.82
CA GLY A 81 2.71 12.18 1.69
C GLY A 81 1.99 13.31 0.96
N HIS A 82 2.28 13.52 -0.33
CA HIS A 82 1.74 14.64 -1.08
C HIS A 82 0.29 14.40 -1.55
N GLU A 83 -0.58 15.40 -1.40
CA GLU A 83 -2.02 15.31 -1.70
C GLU A 83 -2.36 14.86 -3.14
N THR A 84 -1.50 15.17 -4.13
CA THR A 84 -1.70 14.74 -5.52
C THR A 84 -1.48 13.25 -5.74
N LEU A 85 -0.91 12.55 -4.75
CA LEU A 85 -0.52 11.15 -4.83
C LEU A 85 -1.44 10.23 -3.99
N MET A 86 -2.61 10.74 -3.58
CA MET A 86 -3.60 9.97 -2.82
C MET A 86 -4.01 8.66 -3.53
N ALA A 87 -4.16 8.68 -4.86
CA ALA A 87 -4.47 7.47 -5.62
C ALA A 87 -3.37 6.39 -5.50
N THR A 88 -2.10 6.81 -5.46
CA THR A 88 -0.96 5.92 -5.25
C THR A 88 -1.00 5.32 -3.85
N MET A 89 -1.31 6.13 -2.83
CA MET A 89 -1.48 5.65 -1.45
C MET A 89 -2.64 4.65 -1.34
N LEU A 90 -3.78 4.93 -1.95
CA LEU A 90 -4.94 4.03 -1.96
C LEU A 90 -4.64 2.69 -2.63
N SER A 91 -3.88 2.70 -3.74
CA SER A 91 -3.41 1.46 -4.38
C SER A 91 -2.46 0.66 -3.48
N GLY A 92 -1.58 1.36 -2.76
CA GLY A 92 -0.68 0.73 -1.78
C GLY A 92 -1.44 0.14 -0.60
N ALA A 93 -2.47 0.82 -0.12
CA ALA A 93 -3.25 0.37 1.03
C ALA A 93 -3.95 -0.98 0.80
N ALA A 94 -4.25 -1.34 -0.45
CA ALA A 94 -4.86 -2.63 -0.79
C ALA A 94 -3.95 -3.85 -0.56
N ILE A 95 -2.67 -3.64 -0.32
CA ILE A 95 -1.68 -4.70 -0.05
C ILE A 95 -1.13 -4.66 1.39
N MET A 96 -1.76 -3.90 2.28
CA MET A 96 -1.31 -3.70 3.67
C MET A 96 -2.20 -4.47 4.65
N ASP A 97 -1.58 -5.08 5.66
CA ASP A 97 -2.25 -5.74 6.78
C ASP A 97 -2.39 -4.83 8.00
N GLY A 98 -1.59 -3.77 8.05
CA GLY A 98 -1.62 -2.74 9.08
C GLY A 98 -1.03 -1.43 8.60
N ALA A 99 -1.18 -0.37 9.39
CA ALA A 99 -0.65 0.94 9.04
C ALA A 99 0.00 1.64 10.22
N ILE A 100 1.06 2.41 9.92
CA ILE A 100 1.71 3.31 10.87
C ILE A 100 1.47 4.74 10.39
N LEU A 101 0.70 5.51 11.18
CA LEU A 101 0.45 6.92 10.93
C LEU A 101 1.54 7.77 11.60
N VAL A 102 2.39 8.39 10.81
CA VAL A 102 3.52 9.20 11.30
C VAL A 102 3.10 10.67 11.38
N ILE A 103 3.27 11.27 12.55
CA ILE A 103 2.92 12.66 12.85
C ILE A 103 4.14 13.33 13.51
N ALA A 104 4.61 14.44 12.95
CA ALA A 104 5.77 15.16 13.48
C ALA A 104 5.38 16.00 14.70
N ALA A 105 6.16 15.90 15.79
CA ALA A 105 5.87 16.58 17.06
C ALA A 105 6.09 18.10 17.01
N ASN A 106 6.87 18.59 16.04
CA ASN A 106 7.17 20.01 15.85
C ASN A 106 6.15 20.76 14.98
N GLU A 107 5.02 20.11 14.64
CA GLU A 107 3.92 20.68 13.86
C GLU A 107 2.59 20.46 14.57
N GLU A 108 1.60 21.35 14.33
CA GLU A 108 0.26 21.15 14.86
C GLU A 108 -0.43 19.92 14.29
N CYS A 109 -1.17 19.20 15.14
CA CYS A 109 -1.94 18.02 14.72
C CYS A 109 -3.45 18.33 14.74
N PRO A 110 -4.18 17.99 13.65
CA PRO A 110 -3.71 17.30 12.43
C PRO A 110 -3.33 18.23 11.28
N GLN A 111 -2.36 17.83 10.49
CA GLN A 111 -2.09 18.41 9.17
C GLN A 111 -3.10 17.91 8.11
N PRO A 112 -3.31 18.63 6.98
CA PRO A 112 -4.31 18.24 5.98
C PRO A 112 -4.18 16.82 5.44
N GLN A 113 -2.96 16.39 5.03
CA GLN A 113 -2.75 15.04 4.53
C GLN A 113 -2.84 13.98 5.64
N THR A 114 -2.55 14.33 6.89
CA THR A 114 -2.76 13.42 8.04
C THR A 114 -4.24 13.06 8.17
N LYS A 115 -5.14 14.05 8.02
CA LYS A 115 -6.60 13.82 7.99
C LYS A 115 -7.00 12.93 6.81
N GLU A 116 -6.53 13.24 5.59
CA GLU A 116 -6.85 12.48 4.38
C GLU A 116 -6.38 11.02 4.49
N HIS A 117 -5.17 10.79 4.99
CA HIS A 117 -4.63 9.43 5.14
C HIS A 117 -5.41 8.62 6.19
N LEU A 118 -5.71 9.21 7.35
CA LEU A 118 -6.52 8.51 8.36
C LEU A 118 -7.91 8.15 7.83
N MET A 119 -8.54 9.07 7.08
CA MET A 119 -9.83 8.81 6.45
C MET A 119 -9.75 7.71 5.40
N ALA A 120 -8.68 7.67 4.60
CA ALA A 120 -8.45 6.61 3.62
C ALA A 120 -8.29 5.24 4.29
N LEU A 121 -7.54 5.15 5.39
CA LEU A 121 -7.40 3.92 6.18
C LEU A 121 -8.74 3.44 6.74
N ASN A 122 -9.56 4.38 7.25
CA ASN A 122 -10.90 4.09 7.72
C ASN A 122 -11.81 3.53 6.62
N ILE A 123 -11.79 4.13 5.43
CA ILE A 123 -12.57 3.71 4.26
C ILE A 123 -12.16 2.33 3.77
N ILE A 124 -10.85 2.04 3.73
CA ILE A 124 -10.32 0.75 3.25
C ILE A 124 -10.51 -0.36 4.30
N GLY A 125 -10.76 0.02 5.56
CA GLY A 125 -11.01 -0.93 6.66
C GLY A 125 -9.75 -1.49 7.30
N ILE A 126 -8.64 -0.74 7.28
CA ILE A 126 -7.42 -1.11 8.00
C ILE A 126 -7.59 -0.75 9.47
N ASN A 127 -7.68 -1.77 10.33
CA ASN A 127 -7.94 -1.63 11.76
C ASN A 127 -6.67 -1.77 12.62
N ASN A 128 -5.64 -2.46 12.13
CA ASN A 128 -4.37 -2.63 12.83
C ASN A 128 -3.52 -1.37 12.63
N LEU A 129 -3.61 -0.44 13.56
CA LEU A 129 -3.03 0.89 13.45
C LEU A 129 -2.08 1.19 14.60
N LEU A 130 -0.95 1.80 14.28
CA LEU A 130 -0.04 2.48 15.21
C LEU A 130 0.07 3.96 14.84
N ILE A 131 0.27 4.81 15.83
CA ILE A 131 0.59 6.22 15.62
C ILE A 131 2.01 6.44 16.12
N VAL A 132 2.84 7.02 15.28
CA VAL A 132 4.19 7.44 15.62
C VAL A 132 4.23 8.95 15.75
N GLN A 133 4.51 9.44 16.95
CA GLN A 133 4.84 10.83 17.22
C GLN A 133 6.33 11.02 16.99
N ASN A 134 6.70 11.41 15.76
CA ASN A 134 8.10 11.49 15.33
C ASN A 134 8.71 12.88 15.61
N LYS A 135 10.04 12.99 15.51
CA LYS A 135 10.83 14.21 15.69
C LYS A 135 10.73 14.80 17.11
N ILE A 136 10.62 13.94 18.12
CA ILE A 136 10.56 14.39 19.52
C ILE A 136 11.85 15.09 20.01
N ASP A 137 12.94 14.89 19.27
CA ASP A 137 14.24 15.54 19.49
C ASP A 137 14.25 17.03 19.16
N LEU A 138 13.25 17.53 18.40
CA LEU A 138 13.15 18.94 17.99
C LEU A 138 12.30 19.81 18.93
N VAL A 139 11.68 19.21 19.95
CA VAL A 139 10.73 19.88 20.83
C VAL A 139 10.97 19.54 22.29
N SER A 140 10.48 20.38 23.21
CA SER A 140 10.57 20.13 24.66
C SER A 140 9.64 18.99 25.09
N LYS A 141 9.88 18.45 26.27
CA LYS A 141 9.03 17.40 26.85
C LYS A 141 7.59 17.86 27.05
N GLU A 142 7.39 19.10 27.42
CA GLU A 142 6.09 19.74 27.61
C GLU A 142 5.32 19.80 26.27
N GLU A 143 6.00 20.22 25.20
CA GLU A 143 5.44 20.25 23.86
C GLU A 143 5.09 18.86 23.34
N VAL A 144 5.91 17.83 23.61
CA VAL A 144 5.58 16.43 23.27
C VAL A 144 4.26 16.00 23.94
N ILE A 145 4.08 16.32 25.24
CA ILE A 145 2.87 15.96 25.99
C ILE A 145 1.64 16.70 25.44
N ASP A 146 1.76 17.98 25.11
CA ASP A 146 0.64 18.75 24.56
C ASP A 146 0.28 18.32 23.14
N HIS A 147 1.26 18.01 22.32
CA HIS A 147 1.05 17.43 21.00
C HIS A 147 0.40 16.03 21.08
N TYR A 148 0.78 15.19 22.05
CA TYR A 148 0.09 13.92 22.33
C TYR A 148 -1.41 14.12 22.58
N LYS A 149 -1.80 15.15 23.35
CA LYS A 149 -3.21 15.50 23.59
C LYS A 149 -3.92 15.96 22.32
N GLN A 150 -3.21 16.64 21.39
CA GLN A 150 -3.75 17.01 20.08
C GLN A 150 -4.03 15.74 19.26
N ILE A 151 -3.08 14.79 19.19
CA ILE A 151 -3.28 13.52 18.50
C ILE A 151 -4.48 12.77 19.08
N LYS A 152 -4.58 12.63 20.40
CA LYS A 152 -5.73 11.96 21.04
C LYS A 152 -7.08 12.62 20.72
N ARG A 153 -7.13 13.92 20.63
CA ARG A 153 -8.35 14.66 20.21
C ARG A 153 -8.68 14.40 18.74
N PHE A 154 -7.66 14.40 17.89
CA PHE A 154 -7.82 14.18 16.46
C PHE A 154 -8.36 12.78 16.10
N VAL A 155 -7.86 11.74 16.75
CA VAL A 155 -8.23 10.35 16.41
C VAL A 155 -9.52 9.89 17.08
N LYS A 156 -10.11 10.70 17.98
CA LYS A 156 -11.35 10.36 18.67
C LYS A 156 -12.50 10.13 17.67
N GLY A 157 -13.21 9.01 17.81
CA GLY A 157 -14.29 8.60 16.90
C GLY A 157 -13.81 8.06 15.56
N THR A 158 -12.52 7.77 15.37
CA THR A 158 -11.95 7.16 14.16
C THR A 158 -11.47 5.73 14.45
N VAL A 159 -11.07 5.00 13.39
CA VAL A 159 -10.43 3.67 13.53
C VAL A 159 -9.14 3.70 14.35
N ALA A 160 -8.52 4.85 14.50
CA ALA A 160 -7.28 5.03 15.27
C ALA A 160 -7.50 5.47 16.72
N GLU A 161 -8.74 5.53 17.24
CA GLU A 161 -9.05 6.03 18.59
C GLU A 161 -8.28 5.27 19.67
N ASN A 162 -8.19 3.94 19.52
CA ASN A 162 -7.49 3.05 20.45
C ASN A 162 -6.07 2.70 20.02
N ALA A 163 -5.58 3.26 18.91
CA ALA A 163 -4.22 3.02 18.47
C ALA A 163 -3.20 3.55 19.48
N PRO A 164 -2.15 2.78 19.82
CA PRO A 164 -1.07 3.28 20.66
C PRO A 164 -0.31 4.39 19.96
N ILE A 165 0.16 5.36 20.73
CA ILE A 165 0.96 6.49 20.24
C ILE A 165 2.36 6.32 20.80
N ILE A 166 3.33 6.10 19.92
CA ILE A 166 4.73 5.85 20.28
C ILE A 166 5.55 7.11 19.93
N PRO A 167 6.10 7.82 20.94
CA PRO A 167 6.99 8.94 20.70
C PRO A 167 8.37 8.43 20.25
N VAL A 168 8.86 8.90 19.09
CA VAL A 168 10.15 8.47 18.53
C VAL A 168 10.94 9.64 17.96
N SER A 169 12.26 9.47 17.84
CA SER A 169 13.08 10.20 16.88
C SER A 169 13.69 9.19 15.91
N ALA A 170 13.16 9.13 14.70
CA ALA A 170 13.68 8.25 13.67
C ALA A 170 15.12 8.63 13.26
N GLN A 171 15.45 9.93 13.28
CA GLN A 171 16.78 10.43 12.94
C GLN A 171 17.84 10.08 13.99
N GLN A 172 17.44 10.03 15.27
CA GLN A 172 18.32 9.75 16.40
C GLN A 172 18.20 8.30 16.91
N ASN A 173 17.38 7.48 16.27
CA ASN A 173 17.07 6.09 16.70
C ASN A 173 16.55 6.01 18.16
N ILE A 174 15.78 7.01 18.61
CA ILE A 174 15.18 7.02 19.96
C ILE A 174 13.84 6.28 19.94
N ASN A 175 13.63 5.37 20.90
CA ASN A 175 12.43 4.55 21.10
C ASN A 175 12.05 3.66 19.89
N ILE A 176 13.02 3.27 19.06
CA ILE A 176 12.78 2.33 17.96
C ILE A 176 12.45 0.94 18.49
N ASP A 177 13.07 0.52 19.59
CA ASP A 177 12.76 -0.71 20.32
C ASP A 177 11.31 -0.76 20.81
N ALA A 178 10.82 0.31 21.43
CA ALA A 178 9.41 0.43 21.84
C ALA A 178 8.44 0.42 20.65
N LEU A 179 8.84 1.00 19.52
CA LEU A 179 8.05 0.93 18.29
C LEU A 179 7.99 -0.51 17.75
N LEU A 180 9.11 -1.23 17.73
CA LEU A 180 9.14 -2.63 17.30
C LEU A 180 8.27 -3.51 18.19
N GLN A 181 8.33 -3.33 19.54
CA GLN A 181 7.41 -4.00 20.46
C GLN A 181 5.95 -3.72 20.11
N ALA A 182 5.59 -2.45 19.94
CA ALA A 182 4.22 -2.07 19.61
C ALA A 182 3.76 -2.67 18.26
N MET A 183 4.66 -2.81 17.28
CA MET A 183 4.34 -3.48 16.01
C MET A 183 4.01 -4.95 16.22
N GLU A 184 4.72 -5.65 17.09
CA GLU A 184 4.43 -7.06 17.43
C GLU A 184 3.09 -7.22 18.15
N GLU A 185 2.75 -6.30 19.04
CA GLU A 185 1.52 -6.36 19.84
C GLU A 185 0.26 -5.94 19.06
N TYR A 186 0.36 -4.89 18.22
CA TYR A 186 -0.81 -4.23 17.63
C TYR A 186 -0.98 -4.45 16.12
N ILE A 187 0.03 -4.99 15.44
CA ILE A 187 -0.06 -5.38 14.02
C ILE A 187 0.26 -6.87 13.90
N PRO A 188 -0.67 -7.75 14.30
CA PRO A 188 -0.46 -9.19 14.24
C PRO A 188 -0.33 -9.66 12.78
N THR A 189 0.37 -10.76 12.57
CA THR A 189 0.38 -11.44 11.27
C THR A 189 -1.02 -11.98 10.98
N PRO A 190 -1.65 -11.61 9.86
CA PRO A 190 -2.99 -12.08 9.54
C PRO A 190 -3.03 -13.58 9.23
N GLU A 191 -4.17 -14.19 9.47
CA GLU A 191 -4.41 -15.57 9.03
C GLU A 191 -4.67 -15.58 7.52
N HIS A 192 -3.86 -16.33 6.79
CA HIS A 192 -3.95 -16.43 5.34
C HIS A 192 -4.61 -17.74 4.89
N LYS A 193 -5.41 -17.66 3.82
CA LYS A 193 -6.09 -18.82 3.22
C LYS A 193 -5.17 -19.52 2.23
N MET A 194 -4.33 -20.43 2.72
CA MET A 194 -3.35 -21.14 1.89
C MET A 194 -3.95 -22.27 1.06
N ASP A 195 -5.14 -22.74 1.40
CA ASP A 195 -5.90 -23.80 0.73
C ASP A 195 -6.60 -23.34 -0.55
N LYS A 196 -6.67 -22.04 -0.77
CA LYS A 196 -7.24 -21.44 -1.98
C LYS A 196 -6.25 -21.41 -3.15
N PRO A 197 -6.75 -21.24 -4.40
CA PRO A 197 -5.88 -20.95 -5.54
C PRO A 197 -5.07 -19.67 -5.32
N ALA A 198 -3.81 -19.68 -5.77
CA ALA A 198 -2.93 -18.50 -5.66
C ALA A 198 -3.53 -17.29 -6.35
N GLN A 199 -3.55 -16.15 -5.63
CA GLN A 199 -3.96 -14.85 -6.15
C GLN A 199 -3.00 -13.77 -5.65
N MET A 200 -2.42 -13.01 -6.57
CA MET A 200 -1.44 -11.96 -6.34
C MET A 200 -1.94 -10.63 -6.91
N LEU A 201 -1.90 -9.57 -6.11
CA LEU A 201 -2.11 -8.20 -6.57
C LEU A 201 -0.79 -7.63 -7.07
N ILE A 202 -0.76 -7.15 -8.32
CA ILE A 202 0.45 -6.59 -8.94
C ILE A 202 0.53 -5.10 -8.59
N ALA A 203 1.55 -4.74 -7.82
CA ALA A 203 1.87 -3.36 -7.42
C ALA A 203 3.01 -2.76 -8.25
N ARG A 204 3.87 -3.60 -8.84
CA ARG A 204 5.00 -3.21 -9.70
C ARG A 204 5.15 -4.19 -10.86
N SER A 205 5.70 -3.70 -11.97
CA SER A 205 6.24 -4.58 -13.02
C SER A 205 7.43 -3.91 -13.72
N PHE A 206 8.47 -4.70 -14.04
CA PHE A 206 9.70 -4.15 -14.58
C PHE A 206 10.52 -5.16 -15.37
N ASP A 207 11.41 -4.63 -16.19
CA ASP A 207 12.46 -5.35 -16.89
C ASP A 207 13.75 -5.27 -16.06
N ILE A 208 14.36 -6.44 -15.78
CA ILE A 208 15.62 -6.54 -15.02
C ILE A 208 16.85 -6.65 -15.90
N ASN A 209 16.68 -6.70 -17.22
CA ASN A 209 17.78 -6.82 -18.15
C ASN A 209 18.50 -5.48 -18.31
N LYS A 210 19.83 -5.52 -18.28
CA LYS A 210 20.65 -4.32 -18.55
C LYS A 210 20.68 -4.04 -20.06
N PRO A 211 20.78 -2.77 -20.46
CA PRO A 211 21.02 -2.43 -21.87
C PRO A 211 22.24 -3.19 -22.42
N GLY A 212 22.10 -3.77 -23.60
CA GLY A 212 23.16 -4.56 -24.23
C GLY A 212 23.26 -6.04 -23.79
N THR A 213 22.31 -6.53 -22.98
CA THR A 213 22.24 -7.96 -22.65
C THR A 213 22.04 -8.78 -23.92
N PRO A 214 22.88 -9.81 -24.20
CA PRO A 214 22.70 -10.72 -25.33
C PRO A 214 21.35 -11.41 -25.30
N ILE A 215 20.77 -11.69 -26.49
CA ILE A 215 19.39 -12.22 -26.63
C ILE A 215 19.23 -13.56 -25.89
N ASP A 216 20.23 -14.42 -25.94
CA ASP A 216 20.27 -15.72 -25.26
C ASP A 216 20.34 -15.65 -23.74
N LYS A 217 20.64 -14.45 -23.17
CA LYS A 217 20.74 -14.17 -21.72
C LYS A 217 19.62 -13.30 -21.21
N ILE A 218 18.70 -12.91 -22.07
CA ILE A 218 17.54 -12.11 -21.66
C ILE A 218 16.67 -12.94 -20.70
N LYS A 219 16.44 -12.38 -19.51
CA LYS A 219 15.49 -12.91 -18.52
C LYS A 219 14.11 -12.35 -18.83
N GLY A 220 13.08 -13.14 -18.56
CA GLY A 220 11.69 -12.70 -18.68
C GLY A 220 11.35 -11.54 -17.73
N GLY A 221 10.24 -10.89 -18.01
CA GLY A 221 9.77 -9.76 -17.20
C GLY A 221 9.41 -10.15 -15.77
N VAL A 222 9.49 -9.19 -14.85
CA VAL A 222 9.21 -9.40 -13.43
C VAL A 222 7.95 -8.64 -13.01
N ILE A 223 7.11 -9.29 -12.19
CA ILE A 223 5.98 -8.66 -11.49
C ILE A 223 6.24 -8.66 -10.00
N GLY A 224 5.94 -7.54 -9.33
CA GLY A 224 6.08 -7.37 -7.89
C GLY A 224 4.73 -7.06 -7.25
N GLY A 225 4.50 -7.54 -6.04
CA GLY A 225 3.27 -7.28 -5.30
C GLY A 225 3.10 -8.20 -4.11
N THR A 226 1.87 -8.45 -3.70
CA THR A 226 1.57 -9.35 -2.59
C THR A 226 0.66 -10.50 -3.02
N LEU A 227 0.96 -11.69 -2.50
CA LEU A 227 0.08 -12.85 -2.60
C LEU A 227 -0.99 -12.70 -1.51
N THR A 228 -2.26 -12.65 -1.91
CA THR A 228 -3.39 -12.48 -0.98
C THR A 228 -3.98 -13.80 -0.51
N GLU A 229 -3.92 -14.82 -1.35
CA GLU A 229 -4.44 -16.17 -1.08
C GLU A 229 -3.58 -17.21 -1.80
N GLY A 230 -3.60 -18.44 -1.29
CA GLY A 230 -2.98 -19.62 -1.88
C GLY A 230 -1.46 -19.66 -1.74
N VAL A 231 -0.83 -20.54 -2.48
CA VAL A 231 0.62 -20.74 -2.52
C VAL A 231 1.09 -20.64 -3.97
N LEU A 232 2.19 -19.94 -4.21
CA LEU A 232 2.82 -19.78 -5.53
C LEU A 232 4.20 -20.43 -5.52
N SER A 233 4.45 -21.30 -6.49
CA SER A 233 5.71 -22.03 -6.63
C SER A 233 6.41 -21.69 -7.95
N THR A 234 7.73 -21.85 -7.97
CA THR A 234 8.49 -21.80 -9.21
C THR A 234 8.00 -22.89 -10.17
N GLY A 235 7.77 -22.53 -11.43
CA GLY A 235 7.21 -23.42 -12.46
C GLY A 235 5.71 -23.37 -12.62
N ASP A 236 4.96 -22.74 -11.70
CA ASP A 236 3.52 -22.62 -11.79
C ASP A 236 3.09 -21.81 -13.02
N GLU A 237 1.96 -22.21 -13.60
CA GLU A 237 1.30 -21.43 -14.65
C GLU A 237 0.51 -20.29 -14.04
N LEU A 238 0.66 -19.10 -14.62
CA LEU A 238 -0.01 -17.87 -14.20
C LEU A 238 -0.90 -17.32 -15.31
N GLU A 239 -2.08 -16.88 -14.93
CA GLU A 239 -2.94 -16.00 -15.69
C GLU A 239 -2.90 -14.61 -15.09
N ILE A 240 -2.81 -13.58 -15.92
CA ILE A 240 -2.85 -12.16 -15.49
C ILE A 240 -4.06 -11.49 -16.14
N ARG A 241 -4.93 -10.90 -15.32
CA ARG A 241 -6.16 -10.19 -15.74
C ARG A 241 -6.16 -8.74 -15.25
N PRO A 242 -6.76 -7.82 -16.03
CA PRO A 242 -7.44 -7.98 -17.33
C PRO A 242 -6.54 -8.35 -18.50
N GLY A 243 -5.20 -8.29 -18.36
CA GLY A 243 -4.25 -8.65 -19.39
C GLY A 243 -3.80 -7.46 -20.23
N TYR A 244 -3.67 -7.65 -21.54
CA TYR A 244 -3.25 -6.59 -22.46
C TYR A 244 -4.39 -6.13 -23.38
N LYS A 245 -4.29 -4.87 -23.78
CA LYS A 245 -5.24 -4.22 -24.64
C LYS A 245 -4.93 -4.54 -26.10
N LEU A 246 -5.88 -5.16 -26.80
CA LEU A 246 -5.84 -5.35 -28.25
C LEU A 246 -6.76 -4.33 -28.92
N GLU A 247 -6.21 -3.62 -29.90
CA GLU A 247 -6.97 -2.72 -30.77
C GLU A 247 -7.00 -3.33 -32.17
N SER A 248 -8.19 -3.65 -32.64
CA SER A 248 -8.41 -4.18 -33.99
C SER A 248 -9.67 -3.55 -34.57
N GLU A 249 -9.56 -2.97 -35.76
CA GLU A 249 -10.68 -2.41 -36.56
C GLU A 249 -11.64 -1.48 -35.76
N GLY A 250 -11.05 -0.63 -34.89
CA GLY A 250 -11.81 0.32 -34.06
C GLY A 250 -12.47 -0.30 -32.83
N THR A 251 -12.31 -1.60 -32.59
CA THR A 251 -12.73 -2.28 -31.36
C THR A 251 -11.56 -2.47 -30.40
N THR A 252 -11.81 -2.18 -29.12
CA THR A 252 -10.86 -2.44 -28.04
C THR A 252 -11.34 -3.63 -27.23
N ARG A 253 -10.48 -4.65 -27.07
CA ARG A 253 -10.74 -5.76 -26.15
C ARG A 253 -9.51 -6.01 -25.26
N TRP A 254 -9.75 -6.53 -24.08
CA TRP A 254 -8.70 -6.98 -23.16
C TRP A 254 -8.60 -8.49 -23.21
N VAL A 255 -7.37 -8.98 -23.26
CA VAL A 255 -7.07 -10.40 -23.40
C VAL A 255 -6.17 -10.83 -22.25
N PRO A 256 -6.52 -11.87 -21.47
CA PRO A 256 -5.67 -12.38 -20.40
C PRO A 256 -4.27 -12.74 -20.92
N ILE A 257 -3.27 -12.53 -20.08
CA ILE A 257 -1.88 -12.94 -20.35
C ILE A 257 -1.63 -14.25 -19.62
N PHE A 258 -1.06 -15.21 -20.31
CA PHE A 258 -0.63 -16.48 -19.72
C PHE A 258 0.90 -16.56 -19.72
N THR A 259 1.47 -17.02 -18.61
CA THR A 259 2.91 -17.12 -18.41
C THR A 259 3.24 -18.23 -17.40
N LYS A 260 4.54 -18.43 -17.15
CA LYS A 260 5.03 -19.35 -16.10
C LYS A 260 5.92 -18.59 -15.12
N THR A 261 5.88 -18.97 -13.88
CA THR A 261 6.78 -18.50 -12.83
C THR A 261 8.18 -19.09 -13.08
N SER A 262 9.17 -18.25 -13.29
CA SER A 262 10.57 -18.68 -13.50
C SER A 262 11.40 -18.62 -12.21
N MET A 263 11.06 -17.72 -11.29
CA MET A 263 11.69 -17.53 -9.99
C MET A 263 10.75 -16.79 -9.05
N VAL A 264 10.91 -16.97 -7.75
CA VAL A 264 10.18 -16.23 -6.72
C VAL A 264 11.17 -15.69 -5.70
N PHE A 265 11.03 -14.41 -5.35
CA PHE A 265 11.78 -13.75 -4.29
C PHE A 265 10.85 -13.23 -3.22
N ALA A 266 11.18 -13.52 -1.96
CA ALA A 266 10.59 -12.92 -0.78
C ALA A 266 11.67 -12.05 -0.13
N GLY A 267 11.51 -10.73 -0.20
CA GLY A 267 12.58 -9.81 0.16
C GLY A 267 13.82 -9.98 -0.74
N LYS A 268 14.95 -10.36 -0.12
CA LYS A 268 16.23 -10.61 -0.84
C LYS A 268 16.44 -12.08 -1.19
N ASP A 269 15.65 -12.98 -0.63
CA ASP A 269 15.86 -14.43 -0.72
C ASP A 269 15.06 -15.03 -1.87
N SER A 270 15.75 -15.91 -2.63
CA SER A 270 15.09 -16.75 -3.62
C SER A 270 14.44 -17.93 -2.90
N VAL A 271 13.14 -18.13 -3.15
CA VAL A 271 12.36 -19.18 -2.52
C VAL A 271 11.69 -20.06 -3.58
N ASP A 272 11.54 -21.36 -3.29
CA ASP A 272 10.84 -22.27 -4.20
C ASP A 272 9.31 -22.08 -4.12
N LYS A 273 8.83 -21.66 -2.94
CA LYS A 273 7.42 -21.42 -2.66
C LYS A 273 7.24 -20.12 -1.89
N ALA A 274 6.25 -19.33 -2.30
CA ALA A 274 5.77 -18.17 -1.56
C ALA A 274 4.38 -18.43 -1.00
N THR A 275 4.16 -17.96 0.23
CA THR A 275 2.88 -17.92 0.92
C THR A 275 2.37 -16.49 0.99
N PRO A 276 1.08 -16.24 1.27
CA PRO A 276 0.56 -14.91 1.50
C PRO A 276 1.28 -14.18 2.63
N GLY A 277 1.36 -12.86 2.50
CA GLY A 277 2.06 -11.96 3.42
C GLY A 277 3.37 -11.44 2.85
N GLY A 278 3.67 -10.18 3.16
CA GLY A 278 4.83 -9.48 2.65
C GLY A 278 4.80 -9.18 1.15
N LEU A 279 5.92 -8.68 0.66
CA LEU A 279 6.09 -8.33 -0.75
C LEU A 279 6.92 -9.39 -1.46
N LEU A 280 6.48 -9.74 -2.66
CA LEU A 280 7.10 -10.74 -3.51
C LEU A 280 7.53 -10.13 -4.85
N ALA A 281 8.64 -10.64 -5.40
CA ALA A 281 8.99 -10.43 -6.80
C ALA A 281 8.97 -11.78 -7.53
N VAL A 282 8.17 -11.85 -8.58
CA VAL A 282 7.97 -13.07 -9.38
C VAL A 282 8.51 -12.84 -10.77
N GLY A 283 9.58 -13.56 -11.11
CA GLY A 283 10.09 -13.65 -12.46
C GLY A 283 9.14 -14.50 -13.31
N THR A 284 8.92 -14.08 -14.53
CA THR A 284 8.02 -14.74 -15.47
C THR A 284 8.74 -15.11 -16.76
N THR A 285 8.08 -15.85 -17.63
CA THR A 285 8.56 -16.13 -19.00
C THR A 285 8.08 -15.09 -20.02
N LEU A 286 7.44 -14.00 -19.57
CA LEU A 286 6.95 -12.92 -20.43
C LEU A 286 8.10 -12.18 -21.11
N ASP A 287 7.84 -11.69 -22.32
CA ASP A 287 8.71 -10.69 -22.94
C ASP A 287 8.85 -9.48 -21.97
N PRO A 288 10.08 -9.05 -21.64
CA PRO A 288 10.32 -7.92 -20.74
C PRO A 288 9.61 -6.62 -21.15
N ALA A 289 9.35 -6.44 -22.45
CA ALA A 289 8.61 -5.29 -22.97
C ALA A 289 7.19 -5.20 -22.38
N ILE A 290 6.57 -6.34 -22.03
CA ILE A 290 5.21 -6.39 -21.46
C ILE A 290 5.20 -5.90 -20.01
N THR A 291 6.30 -6.08 -19.27
CA THR A 291 6.40 -5.71 -17.86
C THR A 291 7.07 -4.36 -17.63
N LYS A 292 7.66 -3.77 -18.66
CA LYS A 292 8.43 -2.53 -18.58
C LYS A 292 7.55 -1.35 -18.09
N SER A 293 8.15 -0.48 -17.31
CA SER A 293 7.54 0.80 -16.85
C SER A 293 6.21 0.63 -16.11
N ASP A 294 6.11 -0.38 -15.26
CA ASP A 294 4.92 -0.66 -14.44
C ASP A 294 3.63 -0.91 -15.26
N SER A 295 3.76 -1.42 -16.49
CA SER A 295 2.62 -1.62 -17.42
C SER A 295 1.54 -2.61 -16.91
N LEU A 296 1.92 -3.54 -16.02
CA LEU A 296 1.01 -4.52 -15.42
C LEU A 296 0.49 -4.12 -14.03
N VAL A 297 0.84 -2.93 -13.54
CA VAL A 297 0.33 -2.44 -12.24
C VAL A 297 -1.19 -2.36 -12.24
N GLY A 298 -1.80 -2.78 -11.14
CA GLY A 298 -3.25 -2.82 -10.96
C GLY A 298 -3.91 -4.08 -11.53
N GLN A 299 -3.14 -5.01 -12.06
CA GLN A 299 -3.65 -6.30 -12.50
C GLN A 299 -3.55 -7.35 -11.41
N VAL A 300 -4.25 -8.47 -11.62
CA VAL A 300 -4.25 -9.62 -10.71
C VAL A 300 -3.64 -10.80 -11.44
N ALA A 301 -2.65 -11.44 -10.82
CA ALA A 301 -2.05 -12.68 -11.29
C ALA A 301 -2.48 -13.85 -10.40
N GLY A 302 -2.60 -15.04 -10.98
CA GLY A 302 -2.88 -16.24 -10.20
C GLY A 302 -3.09 -17.47 -11.05
N LYS A 303 -3.59 -18.54 -10.45
CA LYS A 303 -3.81 -19.82 -11.14
C LYS A 303 -4.80 -19.65 -12.30
N PRO A 304 -4.49 -20.16 -13.50
CA PRO A 304 -5.39 -20.04 -14.66
C PRO A 304 -6.82 -20.53 -14.38
N GLY A 305 -7.80 -19.73 -14.81
CA GLY A 305 -9.23 -20.05 -14.67
C GLY A 305 -9.81 -19.83 -13.27
N THR A 306 -9.03 -19.37 -12.28
CA THR A 306 -9.51 -19.16 -10.90
C THR A 306 -9.63 -17.69 -10.51
N LEU A 307 -9.12 -16.77 -11.34
CA LEU A 307 -9.14 -15.36 -11.05
C LEU A 307 -10.56 -14.75 -11.12
N PRO A 308 -10.81 -13.68 -10.36
CA PRO A 308 -12.04 -12.91 -10.46
C PRO A 308 -12.35 -12.46 -11.90
N PRO A 309 -13.61 -12.17 -12.21
CA PRO A 309 -13.99 -11.70 -13.54
C PRO A 309 -13.37 -10.34 -13.85
N THR A 310 -13.02 -10.13 -15.12
CA THR A 310 -12.71 -8.81 -15.65
C THR A 310 -14.00 -8.03 -15.83
N ARG A 311 -14.08 -6.83 -15.25
CA ARG A 311 -15.25 -5.97 -15.29
C ARG A 311 -14.92 -4.64 -15.97
N ASP A 312 -15.70 -4.26 -16.95
CA ASP A 312 -15.70 -2.95 -17.61
C ASP A 312 -16.86 -2.06 -17.13
N VAL A 313 -17.86 -2.69 -16.52
CA VAL A 313 -19.00 -2.04 -15.85
C VAL A 313 -19.25 -2.74 -14.54
N PHE A 314 -19.59 -2.00 -13.51
CA PHE A 314 -20.08 -2.55 -12.25
C PHE A 314 -21.02 -1.58 -11.52
N THR A 315 -21.85 -2.16 -10.65
CA THR A 315 -22.70 -1.42 -9.74
C THR A 315 -22.03 -1.33 -8.39
N LEU A 316 -21.96 -0.11 -7.83
CA LEU A 316 -21.43 0.17 -6.49
C LEU A 316 -22.57 0.47 -5.53
N GLU A 317 -22.56 -0.17 -4.38
CA GLU A 317 -23.26 0.32 -3.19
C GLU A 317 -22.37 1.36 -2.53
N LEU A 318 -22.86 2.59 -2.42
CA LEU A 318 -22.08 3.77 -2.06
C LEU A 318 -22.11 4.03 -0.55
N ASN A 319 -20.95 4.34 0.00
CA ASN A 319 -20.77 4.91 1.34
C ASN A 319 -19.93 6.18 1.20
N LEU A 320 -20.59 7.33 1.05
CA LEU A 320 -19.94 8.61 0.84
C LEU A 320 -19.69 9.31 2.19
N LEU A 321 -18.60 10.05 2.25
CA LEU A 321 -18.31 10.96 3.35
C LEU A 321 -19.27 12.14 3.33
N GLU A 322 -19.53 12.74 4.49
CA GLU A 322 -20.36 13.94 4.58
C GLU A 322 -19.63 15.17 4.02
N ARG A 323 -18.32 15.26 4.24
CA ARG A 323 -17.48 16.39 3.84
C ARG A 323 -16.17 15.96 3.18
N VAL A 324 -15.67 16.80 2.30
CA VAL A 324 -14.35 16.63 1.69
C VAL A 324 -13.28 16.90 2.74
N VAL A 325 -12.37 15.96 2.93
CA VAL A 325 -11.30 16.05 3.92
C VAL A 325 -10.03 16.62 3.27
N GLY A 326 -9.22 17.34 4.05
CA GLY A 326 -7.91 17.84 3.60
C GLY A 326 -7.96 19.16 2.82
N VAL A 327 -9.07 19.86 2.80
CA VAL A 327 -9.22 21.23 2.28
C VAL A 327 -9.53 22.22 3.40
N ILE A 328 -9.14 23.49 3.22
CA ILE A 328 -9.33 24.55 4.23
C ILE A 328 -10.83 24.78 4.46
N ASP A 329 -11.62 24.82 3.38
CA ASP A 329 -13.08 24.87 3.45
C ASP A 329 -13.63 23.48 3.17
N GLU A 330 -13.97 22.74 4.24
CA GLU A 330 -14.57 21.41 4.15
C GLU A 330 -15.94 21.47 3.50
N ALA A 331 -15.97 21.40 2.15
CA ALA A 331 -17.20 21.43 1.39
C ALA A 331 -18.02 20.14 1.59
N GLU A 332 -19.35 20.25 1.63
CA GLU A 332 -20.24 19.10 1.65
C GLU A 332 -20.09 18.26 0.38
N ILE A 333 -20.03 16.95 0.54
CA ILE A 333 -20.01 15.99 -0.57
C ILE A 333 -21.46 15.78 -1.03
N GLY A 334 -21.86 16.47 -2.11
CA GLY A 334 -23.14 16.20 -2.73
C GLY A 334 -23.20 14.79 -3.35
N SER A 335 -24.43 14.30 -3.63
CA SER A 335 -24.65 13.00 -4.26
C SER A 335 -23.91 12.86 -5.59
N ILE A 336 -23.57 11.63 -5.96
CA ILE A 336 -22.99 11.29 -7.26
C ILE A 336 -24.05 11.49 -8.34
N ARG A 337 -23.64 12.02 -9.50
CA ARG A 337 -24.53 12.35 -10.63
C ARG A 337 -24.24 11.47 -11.84
N THR A 338 -25.26 11.22 -12.65
CA THR A 338 -25.10 10.57 -13.96
C THR A 338 -24.18 11.42 -14.86
N SER A 339 -23.35 10.73 -15.66
CA SER A 339 -22.29 11.31 -16.50
C SER A 339 -21.11 11.93 -15.75
N GLU A 340 -21.06 11.79 -14.43
CA GLU A 340 -19.94 12.27 -13.63
C GLU A 340 -18.73 11.35 -13.79
N PRO A 341 -17.51 11.88 -14.07
CA PRO A 341 -16.29 11.11 -14.05
C PRO A 341 -15.80 10.91 -12.61
N LEU A 342 -15.50 9.68 -12.23
CA LEU A 342 -14.94 9.31 -10.94
C LEU A 342 -13.60 8.59 -11.13
N MET A 343 -12.65 8.85 -10.26
CA MET A 343 -11.45 8.02 -10.14
C MET A 343 -11.70 6.94 -9.09
N LEU A 344 -11.43 5.71 -9.45
CA LEU A 344 -11.74 4.51 -8.67
C LEU A 344 -10.46 3.71 -8.42
N ASN A 345 -10.23 3.35 -7.14
CA ASN A 345 -9.18 2.44 -6.75
C ASN A 345 -9.81 1.10 -6.36
N VAL A 346 -9.42 0.04 -7.08
CA VAL A 346 -9.90 -1.34 -6.88
C VAL A 346 -8.69 -2.24 -6.69
N GLY A 347 -8.43 -2.69 -5.47
CA GLY A 347 -7.14 -3.32 -5.16
C GLY A 347 -6.01 -2.37 -5.52
N THR A 348 -4.99 -2.86 -6.24
CA THR A 348 -3.88 -2.05 -6.74
C THR A 348 -4.21 -1.26 -8.02
N ALA A 349 -5.39 -1.49 -8.62
CA ALA A 349 -5.80 -0.82 -9.85
C ALA A 349 -6.33 0.60 -9.59
N THR A 350 -5.88 1.55 -10.41
CA THR A 350 -6.47 2.89 -10.51
C THR A 350 -7.09 3.07 -11.90
N THR A 351 -8.37 3.41 -11.97
CA THR A 351 -9.08 3.63 -13.23
C THR A 351 -10.03 4.82 -13.11
N VAL A 352 -10.38 5.40 -14.24
CA VAL A 352 -11.44 6.40 -14.32
C VAL A 352 -12.70 5.72 -14.87
N GLY A 353 -13.82 5.95 -14.20
CA GLY A 353 -15.12 5.50 -14.65
C GLY A 353 -16.07 6.68 -14.85
N VAL A 354 -17.06 6.50 -15.73
CA VAL A 354 -18.16 7.45 -15.93
C VAL A 354 -19.43 6.82 -15.39
N VAL A 355 -20.14 7.54 -14.55
CA VAL A 355 -21.40 7.10 -13.95
C VAL A 355 -22.47 7.02 -15.03
N THR A 356 -22.99 5.83 -15.29
CA THR A 356 -24.07 5.61 -16.28
C THR A 356 -25.45 5.75 -15.64
N SER A 357 -25.57 5.39 -14.35
CA SER A 357 -26.79 5.55 -13.56
C SER A 357 -26.43 5.84 -12.11
N ALA A 358 -27.12 6.79 -11.49
CA ALA A 358 -26.95 7.11 -10.06
C ALA A 358 -28.31 7.14 -9.36
N ARG A 359 -28.42 6.43 -8.25
CA ARG A 359 -29.56 6.48 -7.34
C ARG A 359 -28.97 6.65 -5.93
N LYS A 360 -29.73 7.18 -4.99
CA LYS A 360 -29.27 7.59 -3.66
C LYS A 360 -28.00 6.91 -3.13
N ASP A 361 -28.02 5.60 -2.97
CA ASP A 361 -26.93 4.81 -2.38
C ASP A 361 -26.32 3.80 -3.36
N VAL A 362 -26.60 3.93 -4.67
CA VAL A 362 -26.16 3.00 -5.71
C VAL A 362 -25.76 3.77 -6.96
N ALA A 363 -24.61 3.44 -7.54
CA ALA A 363 -24.19 3.96 -8.83
C ALA A 363 -23.70 2.85 -9.75
N GLU A 364 -24.10 2.88 -11.01
CA GLU A 364 -23.50 2.07 -12.06
C GLU A 364 -22.43 2.89 -12.77
N VAL A 365 -21.25 2.29 -12.93
CA VAL A 365 -20.08 2.99 -13.48
C VAL A 365 -19.46 2.16 -14.60
N LYS A 366 -19.28 2.81 -15.77
CA LYS A 366 -18.54 2.26 -16.91
C LYS A 366 -17.07 2.70 -16.82
N LEU A 367 -16.17 1.74 -16.83
CA LEU A 367 -14.73 1.98 -16.65
C LEU A 367 -14.03 2.30 -17.97
N LYS A 368 -13.07 3.21 -17.93
CA LYS A 368 -12.16 3.48 -19.06
C LYS A 368 -11.13 2.36 -19.24
N ARG A 369 -10.67 1.78 -18.17
CA ARG A 369 -9.79 0.59 -18.09
C ARG A 369 -10.48 -0.44 -17.23
N PRO A 370 -10.74 -1.66 -17.72
CA PRO A 370 -11.38 -2.69 -16.92
C PRO A 370 -10.48 -3.13 -15.75
N VAL A 371 -11.09 -3.70 -14.75
CA VAL A 371 -10.42 -4.23 -13.57
C VAL A 371 -10.82 -5.68 -13.32
N CYS A 372 -9.94 -6.44 -12.69
CA CYS A 372 -10.23 -7.79 -12.22
C CYS A 372 -10.68 -7.70 -10.76
N ALA A 373 -11.96 -7.94 -10.49
CA ALA A 373 -12.52 -7.82 -9.14
C ALA A 373 -13.75 -8.70 -8.92
N SER A 374 -13.87 -9.25 -7.70
CA SER A 374 -15.04 -9.99 -7.23
C SER A 374 -16.19 -9.05 -6.82
N ALA A 375 -17.41 -9.60 -6.77
CA ALA A 375 -18.47 -9.01 -5.98
C ALA A 375 -18.04 -8.96 -4.50
N GLY A 376 -18.44 -7.90 -3.79
CA GLY A 376 -18.00 -7.65 -2.42
C GLY A 376 -16.65 -6.88 -2.31
N SER A 377 -15.92 -6.70 -3.42
CA SER A 377 -14.68 -5.92 -3.38
C SER A 377 -14.95 -4.45 -3.05
N MET A 378 -14.13 -3.88 -2.17
CA MET A 378 -14.15 -2.47 -1.80
C MET A 378 -13.52 -1.62 -2.91
N VAL A 379 -14.12 -0.48 -3.19
CA VAL A 379 -13.66 0.51 -4.19
C VAL A 379 -13.57 1.87 -3.52
N ALA A 380 -12.39 2.46 -3.44
CA ALA A 380 -12.26 3.84 -3.01
C ALA A 380 -12.66 4.79 -4.16
N ILE A 381 -13.46 5.81 -3.84
CA ILE A 381 -14.08 6.70 -4.83
C ILE A 381 -13.54 8.11 -4.62
N SER A 382 -12.95 8.67 -5.69
CA SER A 382 -12.50 10.05 -5.70
C SER A 382 -13.21 10.85 -6.78
N ARG A 383 -13.59 12.09 -6.44
CA ARG A 383 -14.23 13.09 -7.30
C ARG A 383 -13.24 14.17 -7.66
N ARG A 384 -13.37 14.72 -8.85
CA ARG A 384 -12.57 15.87 -9.27
C ARG A 384 -13.16 17.15 -8.68
N ILE A 385 -12.39 17.81 -7.80
CA ILE A 385 -12.74 19.10 -7.21
C ILE A 385 -11.67 20.11 -7.63
N GLY A 386 -12.08 21.08 -8.45
CA GLY A 386 -11.14 21.96 -9.14
C GLY A 386 -10.25 21.17 -10.11
N SER A 387 -8.93 21.26 -9.93
CA SER A 387 -7.94 20.51 -10.73
C SER A 387 -7.53 19.18 -10.13
N ARG A 388 -8.02 18.80 -8.95
CA ARG A 388 -7.53 17.67 -8.15
C ARG A 388 -8.58 16.59 -7.91
N TRP A 389 -8.11 15.35 -7.79
CA TRP A 389 -8.93 14.23 -7.33
C TRP A 389 -8.93 14.18 -5.80
N ARG A 390 -10.12 14.18 -5.19
CA ARG A 390 -10.31 14.11 -3.74
C ARG A 390 -11.13 12.89 -3.38
N LEU A 391 -10.70 12.18 -2.35
CA LEU A 391 -11.44 11.05 -1.81
C LEU A 391 -12.79 11.53 -1.27
N ILE A 392 -13.87 10.93 -1.74
CA ILE A 392 -15.25 11.26 -1.32
C ILE A 392 -15.96 10.10 -0.65
N GLY A 393 -15.38 8.92 -0.63
CA GLY A 393 -15.98 7.75 0.00
C GLY A 393 -15.51 6.44 -0.57
N ALA A 394 -16.25 5.41 -0.30
CA ALA A 394 -16.07 4.09 -0.85
C ALA A 394 -17.35 3.52 -1.44
N GLY A 395 -17.21 2.44 -2.17
CA GLY A 395 -18.33 1.61 -2.61
C GLY A 395 -17.97 0.14 -2.56
N VAL A 396 -18.98 -0.71 -2.49
CA VAL A 396 -18.82 -2.16 -2.58
C VAL A 396 -19.39 -2.62 -3.91
N ILE A 397 -18.61 -3.40 -4.66
CA ILE A 397 -19.06 -3.96 -5.95
C ILE A 397 -20.21 -4.93 -5.69
N LYS A 398 -21.37 -4.67 -6.28
CA LYS A 398 -22.47 -5.61 -6.34
C LYS A 398 -22.30 -6.59 -7.50
N SER A 399 -22.93 -7.73 -7.39
CA SER A 399 -22.93 -8.78 -8.43
C SER A 399 -23.55 -8.29 -9.74
#